data_679b13cc30c293d226ecbb0869bf4048
#
_entry.id   679b13cc30c293d226ecbb0869bf4048
#
_cell.length_a   1.000
_cell.length_b   1.000
_cell.length_c   1.000
_cell.angle_alpha   90.00
_cell.angle_beta   90.00
_cell.angle_gamma   90.00
#
_symmetry.space_group_name_H-M   'P 1'
#
loop_
_entity.id
_entity.type
_entity.pdbx_description
1 polymer ?
#
loop_
_entity_poly.entity_id
_entity_poly.type
_entity_poly.pdbx_seq_one_letter_code
_entity_poly.pdbx_strand_id
1 'polypeptide(L)'
;MSTLSHIHPKARIGKGTHISPFVTIEEDVIIGENCWLGPNCTVMNGARIGDKVQVFPGAVISAPPQDLKYRGEPTLTRIGDRSIIRECVTINRGTTDRNETVVGRDCLLMAYTHVAHDCLLGDHVIMANLATLAGHITV
;
A
#
# COMPACT_ATOMS: atom_id res chain seq x y z
N MET A 1 7.11 -16.32 8.63
CA MET A 1 5.74 -15.79 8.68
C MET A 1 5.07 -16.25 9.95
N SER A 2 4.23 -15.43 10.53
CA SER A 2 3.48 -15.79 11.73
C SER A 2 2.27 -16.64 11.36
N THR A 3 1.97 -17.67 12.17
CA THR A 3 0.74 -18.46 12.02
C THR A 3 -0.51 -17.66 12.39
N LEU A 4 -0.35 -16.49 13.03
CA LEU A 4 -1.44 -15.60 13.42
C LEU A 4 -1.82 -14.62 12.32
N SER A 5 -1.12 -14.63 11.20
CA SER A 5 -1.44 -13.79 10.04
C SER A 5 -2.39 -14.51 9.10
N HIS A 6 -3.22 -13.75 8.41
CA HIS A 6 -4.09 -14.29 7.37
C HIS A 6 -3.54 -13.88 6.00
N ILE A 7 -2.90 -14.82 5.34
CA ILE A 7 -2.29 -14.58 4.01
C ILE A 7 -3.00 -15.48 3.01
N HIS A 8 -3.62 -14.87 1.99
CA HIS A 8 -4.29 -15.64 0.96
C HIS A 8 -3.27 -16.51 0.21
N PRO A 9 -3.57 -17.78 -0.06
CA PRO A 9 -2.62 -18.70 -0.71
C PRO A 9 -2.11 -18.23 -2.08
N LYS A 10 -2.88 -17.42 -2.80
CA LYS A 10 -2.49 -16.89 -4.11
C LYS A 10 -1.63 -15.63 -4.04
N ALA A 11 -1.52 -15.00 -2.88
CA ALA A 11 -0.64 -13.85 -2.72
C ALA A 11 0.82 -14.27 -2.96
N ARG A 12 1.58 -13.37 -3.61
CA ARG A 12 3.00 -13.62 -3.87
C ARG A 12 3.83 -12.72 -2.97
N ILE A 13 4.70 -13.35 -2.19
CA ILE A 13 5.56 -12.65 -1.23
C ILE A 13 6.99 -13.03 -1.52
N GLY A 14 7.82 -12.01 -1.76
CA GLY A 14 9.22 -12.20 -2.10
C GLY A 14 10.06 -12.76 -0.95
N LYS A 15 11.22 -13.26 -1.31
CA LYS A 15 12.16 -13.88 -0.38
C LYS A 15 12.64 -12.86 0.66
N GLY A 16 12.76 -13.28 1.89
CA GLY A 16 13.27 -12.45 2.98
C GLY A 16 12.28 -11.43 3.55
N THR A 17 11.07 -11.39 3.04
CA THR A 17 10.02 -10.51 3.56
C THR A 17 9.49 -11.06 4.88
N HIS A 18 9.46 -10.18 5.89
CA HIS A 18 8.95 -10.50 7.22
C HIS A 18 7.48 -10.08 7.34
N ILE A 19 6.63 -11.02 7.73
CA ILE A 19 5.21 -10.76 7.99
C ILE A 19 4.96 -10.95 9.47
N SER A 20 4.62 -9.85 10.15
CA SER A 20 4.31 -9.86 11.58
C SER A 20 2.96 -10.50 11.88
N PRO A 21 2.65 -10.80 13.15
CA PRO A 21 1.33 -11.29 13.54
C PRO A 21 0.20 -10.32 13.17
N PHE A 22 -0.99 -10.89 12.91
CA PHE A 22 -2.23 -10.15 12.64
C PHE A 22 -2.18 -9.28 11.38
N VAL A 23 -1.33 -9.63 10.43
CA VAL A 23 -1.33 -9.03 9.08
C VAL A 23 -2.37 -9.76 8.24
N THR A 24 -3.13 -9.00 7.45
CA THR A 24 -4.08 -9.55 6.47
C THR A 24 -3.60 -9.21 5.07
N ILE A 25 -3.46 -10.24 4.22
CA ILE A 25 -3.06 -10.07 2.82
C ILE A 25 -4.07 -10.78 1.94
N GLU A 26 -4.69 -10.03 1.02
CA GLU A 26 -5.70 -10.55 0.11
C GLU A 26 -5.11 -11.27 -1.10
N GLU A 27 -5.97 -11.81 -1.97
CA GLU A 27 -5.62 -12.71 -3.06
C GLU A 27 -4.70 -12.08 -4.11
N ASP A 28 -5.06 -10.90 -4.60
CA ASP A 28 -4.35 -10.26 -5.71
C ASP A 28 -3.32 -9.25 -5.17
N VAL A 29 -2.31 -9.79 -4.47
CA VAL A 29 -1.25 -9.00 -3.87
C VAL A 29 0.10 -9.55 -4.27
N ILE A 30 1.01 -8.65 -4.65
CA ILE A 30 2.42 -8.99 -4.94
C ILE A 30 3.29 -8.09 -4.08
N ILE A 31 4.13 -8.72 -3.24
CA ILE A 31 5.08 -8.04 -2.37
C ILE A 31 6.48 -8.49 -2.75
N GLY A 32 7.39 -7.56 -2.87
CA GLY A 32 8.77 -7.82 -3.24
C GLY A 32 9.57 -8.49 -2.13
N GLU A 33 10.90 -8.41 -2.28
CA GLU A 33 11.86 -9.06 -1.38
C GLU A 33 12.28 -8.14 -0.25
N ASN A 34 12.63 -8.75 0.89
CA ASN A 34 13.20 -8.06 2.04
C ASN A 34 12.36 -6.91 2.59
N CYS A 35 11.05 -7.02 2.46
CA CYS A 35 10.11 -6.08 3.06
C CYS A 35 9.87 -6.41 4.53
N TRP A 36 9.35 -5.44 5.26
CA TRP A 36 8.88 -5.64 6.63
C TRP A 36 7.45 -5.16 6.75
N LEU A 37 6.54 -6.07 7.08
CA LEU A 37 5.14 -5.75 7.32
C LEU A 37 4.86 -5.90 8.81
N GLY A 38 4.65 -4.77 9.47
CA GLY A 38 4.38 -4.72 10.90
C GLY A 38 3.01 -5.27 11.27
N PRO A 39 2.78 -5.53 12.56
CA PRO A 39 1.53 -6.14 13.01
C PRO A 39 0.31 -5.27 12.70
N ASN A 40 -0.81 -5.92 12.47
CA ASN A 40 -2.11 -5.28 12.21
C ASN A 40 -2.15 -4.42 10.93
N CYS A 41 -1.24 -4.58 10.00
CA CYS A 41 -1.41 -3.94 8.69
C CYS A 41 -2.27 -4.81 7.79
N THR A 42 -2.89 -4.16 6.80
CA THR A 42 -3.79 -4.81 5.83
C THR A 42 -3.34 -4.46 4.42
N VAL A 43 -3.12 -5.48 3.61
CA VAL A 43 -2.75 -5.31 2.20
C VAL A 43 -3.84 -5.93 1.35
N MET A 44 -4.56 -5.08 0.62
CA MET A 44 -5.75 -5.47 -0.11
C MET A 44 -5.47 -5.67 -1.60
N ASN A 45 -6.46 -6.21 -2.31
CA ASN A 45 -6.34 -6.54 -3.72
C ASN A 45 -5.81 -5.38 -4.56
N GLY A 46 -4.96 -5.71 -5.51
CA GLY A 46 -4.35 -4.75 -6.41
C GLY A 46 -3.02 -4.19 -5.93
N ALA A 47 -2.58 -4.52 -4.73
CA ALA A 47 -1.31 -4.02 -4.20
C ALA A 47 -0.12 -4.64 -4.93
N ARG A 48 0.82 -3.79 -5.33
CA ARG A 48 2.10 -4.15 -5.94
C ARG A 48 3.19 -3.40 -5.20
N ILE A 49 3.81 -4.09 -4.25
CA ILE A 49 4.81 -3.51 -3.34
C ILE A 49 6.19 -3.95 -3.78
N GLY A 50 7.10 -2.99 -3.93
CA GLY A 50 8.47 -3.24 -4.35
C GLY A 50 9.31 -3.91 -3.26
N ASP A 51 10.63 -3.80 -3.41
CA ASP A 51 11.58 -4.41 -2.48
C ASP A 51 11.94 -3.48 -1.33
N LYS A 52 12.27 -4.05 -0.18
CA LYS A 52 12.74 -3.32 1.01
C LYS A 52 11.78 -2.25 1.49
N VAL A 53 10.50 -2.42 1.25
CA VAL A 53 9.44 -1.53 1.74
C VAL A 53 9.13 -1.88 3.18
N GLN A 54 8.92 -0.85 4.01
CA GLN A 54 8.51 -1.04 5.40
C GLN A 54 7.08 -0.53 5.57
N VAL A 55 6.22 -1.35 6.11
CA VAL A 55 4.81 -1.01 6.37
C VAL A 55 4.55 -1.14 7.87
N PHE A 56 4.19 -0.06 8.50
CA PHE A 56 4.03 0.03 9.95
C PHE A 56 2.61 -0.33 10.41
N PRO A 57 2.42 -0.61 11.70
CA PRO A 57 1.13 -1.10 12.21
C PRO A 57 -0.06 -0.22 11.84
N GLY A 58 -1.15 -0.87 11.51
CA GLY A 58 -2.42 -0.19 11.22
C GLY A 58 -2.53 0.41 9.82
N ALA A 59 -1.47 0.39 9.03
CA ALA A 59 -1.55 0.87 7.64
C ALA A 59 -2.47 -0.01 6.81
N VAL A 60 -3.21 0.60 5.88
CA VAL A 60 -4.10 -0.10 4.96
C VAL A 60 -3.72 0.27 3.54
N ILE A 61 -3.22 -0.71 2.81
CA ILE A 61 -2.73 -0.51 1.44
C ILE A 61 -3.72 -1.11 0.44
N SER A 62 -4.07 -0.33 -0.56
CA SER A 62 -4.90 -0.74 -1.69
C SER A 62 -6.37 -1.00 -1.35
N ALA A 63 -6.91 -0.27 -0.37
CA ALA A 63 -8.34 -0.29 -0.14
C ALA A 63 -9.11 0.26 -1.35
N PRO A 64 -10.38 -0.12 -1.52
CA PRO A 64 -11.20 0.44 -2.59
C PRO A 64 -11.24 1.96 -2.54
N PRO A 65 -11.27 2.64 -3.70
CA PRO A 65 -11.42 4.09 -3.74
C PRO A 65 -12.66 4.57 -2.99
N GLN A 66 -12.56 5.73 -2.36
CA GLN A 66 -13.69 6.39 -1.73
C GLN A 66 -14.46 7.26 -2.73
N ASP A 67 -14.42 6.91 -3.98
CA ASP A 67 -15.11 7.57 -5.07
C ASP A 67 -16.42 6.84 -5.35
N LEU A 68 -17.54 7.56 -5.29
CA LEU A 68 -18.85 6.98 -5.49
C LEU A 68 -19.06 6.41 -6.91
N LYS A 69 -18.23 6.78 -7.87
CA LYS A 69 -18.26 6.22 -9.23
C LYS A 69 -17.60 4.85 -9.33
N TYR A 70 -16.80 4.47 -8.35
CA TYR A 70 -16.09 3.19 -8.38
C TYR A 70 -17.09 2.03 -8.29
N ARG A 71 -16.94 1.05 -9.18
CA ARG A 71 -17.84 -0.10 -9.29
C ARG A 71 -17.16 -1.45 -9.01
N GLY A 72 -15.98 -1.44 -8.39
CA GLY A 72 -15.25 -2.67 -8.12
C GLY A 72 -14.30 -3.10 -9.24
N GLU A 73 -13.92 -2.19 -10.12
CA GLU A 73 -13.00 -2.47 -11.21
C GLU A 73 -11.63 -2.93 -10.66
N PRO A 74 -10.93 -3.86 -11.35
CA PRO A 74 -9.64 -4.37 -10.90
C PRO A 74 -8.53 -3.36 -11.17
N THR A 75 -8.28 -2.49 -10.21
CA THR A 75 -7.24 -1.46 -10.30
C THR A 75 -6.10 -1.75 -9.32
N LEU A 76 -5.03 -0.95 -9.38
CA LEU A 76 -3.80 -1.24 -8.67
C LEU A 76 -3.38 -0.12 -7.72
N THR A 77 -2.52 -0.50 -6.79
CA THR A 77 -1.71 0.40 -5.97
C THR A 77 -0.26 -0.04 -6.09
N ARG A 78 0.62 0.86 -6.53
CA ARG A 78 2.05 0.57 -6.62
C ARG A 78 2.82 1.34 -5.57
N ILE A 79 3.73 0.65 -4.88
CA ILE A 79 4.64 1.28 -3.91
C ILE A 79 6.06 0.92 -4.32
N GLY A 80 6.86 1.94 -4.59
CA GLY A 80 8.24 1.77 -5.05
C GLY A 80 9.19 1.30 -3.95
N ASP A 81 10.34 0.81 -4.39
CA ASP A 81 11.35 0.22 -3.50
C ASP A 81 11.77 1.17 -2.38
N ARG A 82 12.06 0.62 -1.22
CA ARG A 82 12.61 1.31 -0.04
C ARG A 82 11.71 2.40 0.56
N SER A 83 10.46 2.50 0.11
CA SER A 83 9.52 3.45 0.70
C SER A 83 9.09 2.98 2.09
N ILE A 84 8.80 3.95 2.95
CA ILE A 84 8.39 3.71 4.34
C ILE A 84 6.97 4.23 4.51
N ILE A 85 6.08 3.32 4.88
CA ILE A 85 4.66 3.61 5.10
C ILE A 85 4.41 3.48 6.59
N ARG A 86 4.25 4.63 7.27
CA ARG A 86 4.15 4.65 8.73
C ARG A 86 2.74 4.28 9.22
N GLU A 87 2.56 4.36 10.51
CA GLU A 87 1.37 3.87 11.21
C GLU A 87 0.08 4.48 10.67
N CYS A 88 -0.91 3.65 10.45
CA CYS A 88 -2.26 4.05 10.07
C CYS A 88 -2.35 4.87 8.78
N VAL A 89 -1.35 4.81 7.93
CA VAL A 89 -1.41 5.39 6.59
C VAL A 89 -2.45 4.62 5.78
N THR A 90 -3.25 5.33 4.98
CA THR A 90 -4.20 4.71 4.07
C THR A 90 -3.87 5.11 2.63
N ILE A 91 -3.82 4.11 1.75
CA ILE A 91 -3.58 4.31 0.33
C ILE A 91 -4.66 3.55 -0.42
N ASN A 92 -5.49 4.26 -1.17
CA ASN A 92 -6.54 3.63 -1.97
C ASN A 92 -6.02 3.26 -3.36
N ARG A 93 -6.52 2.15 -3.91
CA ARG A 93 -6.19 1.76 -5.28
C ARG A 93 -6.86 2.69 -6.29
N GLY A 94 -6.46 2.62 -7.55
CA GLY A 94 -6.94 3.50 -8.60
C GLY A 94 -8.39 3.28 -8.99
N THR A 95 -8.91 4.21 -9.76
CA THR A 95 -10.17 4.04 -10.52
C THR A 95 -9.84 3.75 -11.98
N THR A 96 -10.83 3.69 -12.84
CA THR A 96 -10.63 3.52 -14.29
C THR A 96 -9.93 4.72 -14.94
N ASP A 97 -9.81 5.84 -14.26
CA ASP A 97 -9.15 7.03 -14.80
C ASP A 97 -7.66 6.78 -15.07
N ARG A 98 -6.91 6.35 -14.05
CA ARG A 98 -5.49 5.98 -14.20
C ARG A 98 -5.22 4.50 -14.01
N ASN A 99 -6.19 3.74 -13.55
CA ASN A 99 -6.11 2.33 -13.18
C ASN A 99 -5.14 2.03 -12.05
N GLU A 100 -4.45 3.01 -11.52
CA GLU A 100 -3.51 2.80 -10.42
C GLU A 100 -3.27 4.07 -9.61
N THR A 101 -2.93 3.86 -8.35
CA THR A 101 -2.36 4.87 -7.46
C THR A 101 -0.90 4.51 -7.28
N VAL A 102 0.00 5.48 -7.38
CA VAL A 102 1.45 5.22 -7.36
C VAL A 102 2.13 6.03 -6.27
N VAL A 103 2.90 5.34 -5.45
CA VAL A 103 3.90 5.92 -4.55
C VAL A 103 5.27 5.50 -5.08
N GLY A 104 6.14 6.46 -5.34
CA GLY A 104 7.46 6.22 -5.91
C GLY A 104 8.41 5.50 -4.94
N ARG A 105 9.70 5.51 -5.30
CA ARG A 105 10.77 4.91 -4.49
C ARG A 105 11.24 5.88 -3.40
N ASP A 106 11.77 5.32 -2.33
CA ASP A 106 12.41 6.11 -1.26
C ASP A 106 11.51 7.21 -0.70
N CYS A 107 10.20 6.98 -0.70
CA CYS A 107 9.22 7.88 -0.11
C CYS A 107 9.07 7.62 1.38
N LEU A 108 8.67 8.66 2.12
CA LEU A 108 8.30 8.53 3.53
C LEU A 108 6.90 9.10 3.71
N LEU A 109 5.93 8.24 3.97
CA LEU A 109 4.58 8.65 4.32
C LEU A 109 4.43 8.52 5.82
N MET A 110 4.44 9.66 6.52
CA MET A 110 4.35 9.69 7.98
C MET A 110 2.97 9.27 8.45
N ALA A 111 2.85 9.03 9.75
CA ALA A 111 1.64 8.47 10.35
C ALA A 111 0.38 9.25 9.99
N TYR A 112 -0.71 8.51 9.74
CA TYR A 112 -2.03 9.04 9.42
C TYR A 112 -2.10 9.86 8.13
N THR A 113 -1.15 9.73 7.21
CA THR A 113 -1.28 10.34 5.89
C THR A 113 -2.25 9.53 5.03
N HIS A 114 -2.86 10.19 4.05
CA HIS A 114 -3.79 9.54 3.12
C HIS A 114 -3.42 9.88 1.68
N VAL A 115 -3.38 8.84 0.86
CA VAL A 115 -3.20 8.94 -0.59
C VAL A 115 -4.45 8.37 -1.25
N ALA A 116 -5.28 9.24 -1.83
CA ALA A 116 -6.50 8.83 -2.49
C ALA A 116 -6.21 8.20 -3.86
N HIS A 117 -7.26 7.70 -4.49
CA HIS A 117 -7.21 7.02 -5.78
C HIS A 117 -6.58 7.88 -6.88
N ASP A 118 -5.87 7.24 -7.79
CA ASP A 118 -5.29 7.86 -8.98
C ASP A 118 -4.25 8.96 -8.69
N CYS A 119 -3.71 9.02 -7.48
CA CYS A 119 -2.58 9.88 -7.17
C CYS A 119 -1.30 9.30 -7.76
N LEU A 120 -0.38 10.20 -8.12
CA LEU A 120 0.96 9.83 -8.59
C LEU A 120 2.00 10.60 -7.79
N LEU A 121 2.67 9.91 -6.89
CA LEU A 121 3.80 10.46 -6.13
C LEU A 121 5.10 10.00 -6.79
N GLY A 122 5.98 10.94 -7.10
CA GLY A 122 7.32 10.63 -7.60
C GLY A 122 8.21 10.03 -6.51
N ASP A 123 9.49 9.91 -6.82
CA ASP A 123 10.47 9.38 -5.86
C ASP A 123 10.83 10.42 -4.80
N HIS A 124 11.26 9.96 -3.63
CA HIS A 124 11.75 10.80 -2.53
C HIS A 124 10.72 11.80 -1.97
N VAL A 125 9.43 11.52 -2.12
CA VAL A 125 8.38 12.36 -1.55
C VAL A 125 8.27 12.10 -0.05
N ILE A 126 8.16 13.16 0.74
CA ILE A 126 7.90 13.10 2.17
C ILE A 126 6.54 13.73 2.43
N MET A 127 5.61 12.97 3.00
CA MET A 127 4.33 13.49 3.48
C MET A 127 4.38 13.58 5.00
N ALA A 128 4.24 14.79 5.52
CA ALA A 128 4.21 15.00 6.98
C ALA A 128 2.93 14.41 7.58
N ASN A 129 2.96 14.17 8.89
CA ASN A 129 1.82 13.60 9.62
C ASN A 129 0.51 14.29 9.26
N LEU A 130 -0.54 13.50 9.07
CA LEU A 130 -1.89 13.94 8.77
C LEU A 130 -2.08 14.61 7.40
N ALA A 131 -1.03 14.72 6.58
CA ALA A 131 -1.19 15.22 5.23
C ALA A 131 -2.10 14.31 4.41
N THR A 132 -2.99 14.87 3.62
CA THR A 132 -3.93 14.12 2.80
C THR A 132 -3.90 14.61 1.36
N LEU A 133 -3.99 13.68 0.43
CA LEU A 133 -4.14 13.97 -0.98
C LEU A 133 -5.53 13.50 -1.42
N ALA A 134 -6.29 14.41 -2.01
CA ALA A 134 -7.52 14.04 -2.71
C ALA A 134 -7.17 13.26 -3.98
N GLY A 135 -8.15 12.69 -4.65
CA GLY A 135 -7.90 11.91 -5.85
C GLY A 135 -7.24 12.70 -6.98
N HIS A 136 -6.51 12.01 -7.85
CA HIS A 136 -5.89 12.53 -9.08
C HIS A 136 -4.77 13.56 -8.87
N ILE A 137 -4.17 13.63 -7.69
CA ILE A 137 -3.09 14.56 -7.39
C ILE A 137 -1.75 13.96 -7.83
N THR A 138 -0.92 14.81 -8.45
CA THR A 138 0.46 14.47 -8.79
C THR A 138 1.42 15.32 -7.95
N VAL A 139 2.41 14.65 -7.34
CA VAL A 139 3.43 15.26 -6.49
C VAL A 139 4.81 14.94 -7.05
#